data_037df729c208fee59b4caed9c4d4a654
#
_entry.id   037df729c208fee59b4caed9c4d4a654
#
_cell.length_a   1.000
_cell.length_b   1.000
_cell.length_c   1.000
_cell.angle_alpha   90.00
_cell.angle_beta   90.00
_cell.angle_gamma   90.00
#
_symmetry.space_group_name_H-M   'P 1'
#
loop_
_entity.id
_entity.type
_entity.pdbx_description
1 polymer ?
#
loop_
_entity_poly.entity_id
_entity_poly.type
_entity_poly.pdbx_seq_one_letter_code
_entity_poly.pdbx_strand_id
1 'polypeptide(L)'
;GLNLVTSPTAAAMREGAALPAASLAEILPASSVPDPLSFWENFLRVFLAFRRRFPGKPAPDLWVHELLWLNEPVTLTIRGTAIEGVLTGLNAAGEILIATPEGEKAFFEGSLAARTKTGN
;
A
#
# COMPACT_ATOMS: atom_id res chain seq x y z
N GLY A 1 1.37 6.58 -8.02
CA GLY A 1 0.82 6.47 -9.37
C GLY A 1 0.52 5.03 -9.75
N LEU A 2 -0.25 4.84 -10.81
CA LEU A 2 -0.53 3.53 -11.39
C LEU A 2 0.16 3.43 -12.76
N ASN A 3 0.91 2.36 -12.97
CA ASN A 3 1.56 2.06 -14.24
C ASN A 3 0.64 1.19 -15.10
N LEU A 4 0.19 1.69 -16.24
CA LEU A 4 -0.71 0.94 -17.13
C LEU A 4 0.06 0.01 -18.06
N VAL A 5 1.01 0.54 -18.80
CA VAL A 5 1.71 -0.19 -19.89
C VAL A 5 3.15 -0.55 -19.50
N THR A 6 3.87 0.38 -18.91
CA THR A 6 5.29 0.21 -18.55
C THR A 6 5.52 0.55 -17.09
N SER A 7 6.43 -0.15 -16.44
CA SER A 7 6.92 0.16 -15.11
C SER A 7 8.33 0.75 -15.15
N PRO A 8 8.71 1.61 -14.19
CA PRO A 8 10.08 2.08 -14.08
C PRO A 8 11.03 0.91 -13.79
N THR A 9 12.22 0.95 -14.36
CA THR A 9 13.28 -0.01 -14.04
C THR A 9 13.77 0.15 -12.60
N ALA A 10 14.37 -0.88 -12.02
CA ALA A 10 14.96 -0.80 -10.68
C ALA A 10 15.94 0.36 -10.51
N ALA A 11 16.73 0.67 -11.57
CA ALA A 11 17.67 1.80 -11.58
C ALA A 11 16.99 3.18 -11.57
N ALA A 12 15.73 3.27 -12.03
CA ALA A 12 14.94 4.50 -12.03
C ALA A 12 14.09 4.66 -10.76
N MET A 13 14.07 3.66 -9.89
CA MET A 13 13.34 3.72 -8.63
C MET A 13 14.15 4.41 -7.55
N ARG A 14 13.46 5.04 -6.61
CA ARG A 14 14.09 5.61 -5.43
C ARG A 14 14.80 4.52 -4.63
N GLU A 15 16.01 4.79 -4.18
CA GLU A 15 16.74 3.92 -3.27
C GLU A 15 15.88 3.59 -2.02
N GLY A 16 15.87 2.33 -1.63
CA GLY A 16 15.07 1.84 -0.50
C GLY A 16 13.59 1.57 -0.82
N ALA A 17 13.20 1.54 -2.10
CA ALA A 17 11.86 1.07 -2.47
C ALA A 17 11.65 -0.37 -2.00
N ALA A 18 10.56 -0.61 -1.26
CA ALA A 18 10.29 -1.91 -0.62
C ALA A 18 9.98 -3.03 -1.62
N LEU A 19 9.41 -2.67 -2.76
CA LEU A 19 8.98 -3.61 -3.81
C LEU A 19 9.37 -3.08 -5.19
N PRO A 20 9.66 -3.98 -6.16
CA PRO A 20 9.83 -3.58 -7.55
C PRO A 20 8.52 -2.98 -8.09
N ALA A 21 8.64 -2.02 -9.01
CA ALA A 21 7.48 -1.52 -9.72
C ALA A 21 6.96 -2.55 -10.71
N ALA A 22 5.64 -2.57 -10.89
CA ALA A 22 4.96 -3.38 -11.89
C ALA A 22 3.96 -2.52 -12.68
N SER A 23 3.53 -3.00 -13.85
CA SER A 23 2.48 -2.39 -14.64
C SER A 23 1.32 -3.37 -14.84
N LEU A 24 0.14 -2.85 -15.21
CA LEU A 24 -1.00 -3.72 -15.52
C LEU A 24 -0.73 -4.61 -16.74
N ALA A 25 0.06 -4.15 -17.69
CA ALA A 25 0.43 -4.93 -18.87
C ALA A 25 1.28 -6.17 -18.59
N GLU A 26 1.92 -6.24 -17.41
CA GLU A 26 2.68 -7.41 -16.97
C GLU A 26 1.78 -8.54 -16.42
N ILE A 27 0.55 -8.23 -16.01
CA ILE A 27 -0.37 -9.17 -15.36
C ILE A 27 -1.68 -9.38 -16.13
N LEU A 28 -2.02 -8.50 -17.07
CA LEU A 28 -3.24 -8.56 -17.86
C LEU A 28 -2.92 -8.82 -19.33
N PRO A 29 -3.82 -9.52 -20.06
CA PRO A 29 -3.75 -9.56 -21.52
C PRO A 29 -3.74 -8.14 -22.12
N ALA A 30 -2.99 -7.91 -23.17
CA ALA A 30 -2.86 -6.58 -23.81
C ALA A 30 -4.21 -5.94 -24.15
N SER A 31 -5.18 -6.74 -24.60
CA SER A 31 -6.55 -6.30 -24.90
C SER A 31 -7.36 -5.85 -23.67
N SER A 32 -6.90 -6.17 -22.46
CA SER A 32 -7.56 -5.84 -21.20
C SER A 32 -6.92 -4.65 -20.48
N VAL A 33 -5.78 -4.16 -20.97
CA VAL A 33 -5.14 -2.97 -20.43
C VAL A 33 -5.88 -1.74 -20.96
N PRO A 34 -6.52 -0.94 -20.09
CA PRO A 34 -7.26 0.23 -20.53
C PRO A 34 -6.30 1.33 -21.02
N ASP A 35 -6.73 2.13 -21.97
CA ASP A 35 -6.06 3.40 -22.23
C ASP A 35 -6.21 4.37 -21.04
N PRO A 36 -5.33 5.37 -20.90
CA PRO A 36 -5.32 6.25 -19.72
C PRO A 36 -6.63 7.01 -19.50
N LEU A 37 -7.30 7.44 -20.57
CA LEU A 37 -8.56 8.20 -20.46
C LEU A 37 -9.69 7.30 -19.96
N SER A 38 -9.89 6.15 -20.59
CA SER A 38 -10.89 5.15 -20.18
C SER A 38 -10.65 4.66 -18.75
N PHE A 39 -9.38 4.51 -18.35
CA PHE A 39 -9.05 4.18 -16.97
C PHE A 39 -9.53 5.28 -16.01
N TRP A 40 -9.21 6.55 -16.27
CA TRP A 40 -9.61 7.66 -15.41
C TRP A 40 -11.12 7.86 -15.34
N GLU A 41 -11.84 7.74 -16.45
CA GLU A 41 -13.31 7.82 -16.47
C GLU A 41 -13.93 6.74 -15.57
N ASN A 42 -13.48 5.50 -15.70
CA ASN A 42 -13.95 4.39 -14.88
C ASN A 42 -13.59 4.58 -13.41
N PHE A 43 -12.35 4.97 -13.13
CA PHE A 43 -11.88 5.22 -11.77
C PHE A 43 -12.73 6.30 -11.08
N LEU A 44 -12.93 7.46 -11.72
CA LEU A 44 -13.72 8.54 -11.16
C LEU A 44 -15.17 8.12 -10.93
N ARG A 45 -15.77 7.38 -11.84
CA ARG A 45 -17.14 6.87 -11.69
C ARG A 45 -17.25 5.97 -10.47
N VAL A 46 -16.35 5.00 -10.32
CA VAL A 46 -16.32 4.07 -9.18
C VAL A 46 -16.02 4.81 -7.88
N PHE A 47 -15.04 5.70 -7.88
CA PHE A 47 -14.64 6.49 -6.70
C PHE A 47 -15.78 7.40 -6.20
N LEU A 48 -16.48 8.10 -7.10
CA LEU A 48 -17.61 8.93 -6.73
C LEU A 48 -18.79 8.13 -6.19
N ALA A 49 -19.06 6.95 -6.78
CA ALA A 49 -20.08 6.03 -6.28
C ALA A 49 -19.71 5.52 -4.87
N PHE A 50 -18.45 5.17 -4.67
CA PHE A 50 -17.94 4.75 -3.36
C PHE A 50 -18.08 5.86 -2.31
N ARG A 51 -17.68 7.10 -2.62
CA ARG A 51 -17.80 8.23 -1.71
C ARG A 51 -19.24 8.52 -1.31
N ARG A 52 -20.19 8.34 -2.23
CA ARG A 52 -21.64 8.51 -1.92
C ARG A 52 -22.15 7.44 -0.95
N ARG A 53 -21.62 6.23 -1.06
CA ARG A 53 -22.00 5.10 -0.20
C ARG A 53 -21.43 5.23 1.23
N PHE A 54 -20.28 5.88 1.38
CA PHE A 54 -19.56 6.00 2.65
C PHE A 54 -19.26 7.48 2.98
N PRO A 55 -20.29 8.33 3.19
CA PRO A 55 -20.09 9.73 3.48
C PRO A 55 -19.46 9.92 4.87
N GLY A 56 -18.23 10.44 4.90
CA GLY A 56 -17.60 10.97 6.12
C GLY A 56 -17.24 9.97 7.22
N LYS A 57 -17.32 8.66 6.97
CA LYS A 57 -16.89 7.66 7.95
C LYS A 57 -15.52 7.13 7.55
N PRO A 58 -14.51 7.19 8.44
CA PRO A 58 -13.35 6.35 8.28
C PRO A 58 -13.84 4.90 8.26
N ALA A 59 -13.38 4.12 7.31
CA ALA A 59 -13.77 2.73 7.18
C ALA A 59 -12.52 1.83 7.27
N PRO A 60 -11.73 1.89 8.37
CA PRO A 60 -10.56 1.05 8.53
C PRO A 60 -10.93 -0.42 8.42
N ASP A 61 -12.11 -0.81 8.93
CA ASP A 61 -12.61 -2.18 8.85
C ASP A 61 -12.80 -2.70 7.42
N LEU A 62 -13.03 -1.81 6.44
CA LEU A 62 -13.15 -2.19 5.03
C LEU A 62 -11.79 -2.46 4.37
N TRP A 63 -10.72 -1.84 4.88
CA TRP A 63 -9.41 -1.87 4.26
C TRP A 63 -8.39 -2.72 5.01
N VAL A 64 -8.62 -2.99 6.30
CA VAL A 64 -7.65 -3.70 7.13
C VAL A 64 -7.30 -5.07 6.53
N HIS A 65 -8.28 -5.77 5.97
CA HIS A 65 -8.08 -7.09 5.37
C HIS A 65 -7.35 -7.06 4.02
N GLU A 66 -7.28 -5.89 3.39
CA GLU A 66 -6.56 -5.67 2.15
C GLU A 66 -5.12 -5.18 2.37
N LEU A 67 -4.71 -5.00 3.63
CA LEU A 67 -3.35 -4.58 3.96
C LEU A 67 -2.36 -5.67 3.60
N LEU A 68 -1.42 -5.31 2.74
CA LEU A 68 -0.25 -6.14 2.49
C LEU A 68 0.53 -6.29 3.81
N TRP A 69 0.96 -7.51 4.12
CA TRP A 69 1.70 -7.87 5.34
C TRP A 69 0.93 -7.72 6.67
N LEU A 70 -0.41 -7.72 6.65
CA LEU A 70 -1.19 -7.76 7.88
C LEU A 70 -0.80 -8.99 8.72
N ASN A 71 -0.54 -8.78 10.01
CA ASN A 71 -0.05 -9.78 10.98
C ASN A 71 1.35 -10.35 10.67
N GLU A 72 2.11 -9.69 9.79
CA GLU A 72 3.46 -10.10 9.43
C GLU A 72 4.51 -9.16 10.04
N PRO A 73 5.74 -9.65 10.28
CA PRO A 73 6.85 -8.81 10.69
C PRO A 73 7.20 -7.78 9.61
N VAL A 74 7.28 -6.52 10.01
CA VAL A 74 7.56 -5.39 9.11
C VAL A 74 8.65 -4.49 9.69
N THR A 75 9.27 -3.72 8.81
CA THR A 75 10.11 -2.59 9.16
C THR A 75 9.48 -1.32 8.60
N LEU A 76 9.15 -0.36 9.45
CA LEU A 76 8.73 0.98 9.07
C LEU A 76 9.91 1.93 9.15
N THR A 77 10.24 2.61 8.06
CA THR A 77 11.29 3.62 8.03
C THR A 77 10.69 5.01 7.97
N ILE A 78 10.96 5.84 8.98
CA ILE A 78 10.53 7.23 9.07
C ILE A 78 11.78 8.10 9.17
N ARG A 79 11.99 8.98 8.19
CA ARG A 79 13.14 9.93 8.17
C ARG A 79 14.48 9.26 8.45
N GLY A 80 14.68 8.06 7.92
CA GLY A 80 15.90 7.28 8.09
C GLY A 80 15.95 6.43 9.37
N THR A 81 14.98 6.54 10.26
CA THR A 81 14.88 5.70 11.46
C THR A 81 14.02 4.48 11.18
N ALA A 82 14.56 3.29 11.43
CA ALA A 82 13.85 2.02 11.28
C ALA A 82 13.13 1.65 12.59
N ILE A 83 11.86 1.27 12.46
CA ILE A 83 11.01 0.76 13.55
C ILE A 83 10.58 -0.64 13.15
N GLU A 84 10.93 -1.62 13.95
CA GLU A 84 10.58 -3.02 13.71
C GLU A 84 9.39 -3.45 14.57
N GLY A 85 8.50 -4.26 13.97
CA GLY A 85 7.34 -4.78 14.68
C GLY A 85 6.47 -5.65 13.79
N VAL A 86 5.24 -5.90 14.23
CA VAL A 86 4.21 -6.63 13.49
C VAL A 86 3.12 -5.64 13.09
N LEU A 87 2.73 -5.63 11.82
CA LEU A 87 1.61 -4.81 11.35
C LEU A 87 0.31 -5.41 11.85
N THR A 88 -0.39 -4.73 12.78
CA THR A 88 -1.60 -5.24 13.42
C THR A 88 -2.89 -4.68 12.81
N GLY A 89 -2.83 -3.58 12.08
CA GLY A 89 -4.03 -3.03 11.46
C GLY A 89 -3.98 -1.53 11.20
N LEU A 90 -5.17 -0.94 11.25
CA LEU A 90 -5.41 0.50 11.12
C LEU A 90 -6.24 0.99 12.31
N ASN A 91 -5.98 2.21 12.78
CA ASN A 91 -6.87 2.87 13.72
C ASN A 91 -7.99 3.66 13.00
N ALA A 92 -8.88 4.26 13.77
CA ALA A 92 -10.01 5.04 13.22
C ALA A 92 -9.58 6.28 12.40
N ALA A 93 -8.36 6.77 12.59
CA ALA A 93 -7.78 7.87 11.80
C ALA A 93 -7.12 7.38 10.49
N GLY A 94 -7.02 6.06 10.27
CA GLY A 94 -6.37 5.47 9.12
C GLY A 94 -4.85 5.34 9.28
N GLU A 95 -4.32 5.53 10.50
CA GLU A 95 -2.91 5.30 10.79
C GLU A 95 -2.64 3.80 10.90
N ILE A 96 -1.49 3.36 10.39
CA ILE A 96 -1.06 1.96 10.56
C ILE A 96 -0.66 1.69 12.00
N LEU A 97 -1.09 0.53 12.51
CA LEU A 97 -0.76 0.06 13.84
C LEU A 97 0.37 -0.98 13.76
N ILE A 98 1.42 -0.76 14.53
CA ILE A 98 2.57 -1.68 14.61
C ILE A 98 2.79 -2.06 16.09
N ALA A 99 2.68 -3.35 16.37
CA ALA A 99 3.07 -3.91 17.66
C ALA A 99 4.60 -3.99 17.73
N THR A 100 5.18 -3.20 18.61
CA THR A 100 6.62 -3.18 18.93
C THR A 100 6.88 -3.79 20.29
N PRO A 101 8.14 -4.07 20.68
CA PRO A 101 8.46 -4.53 22.03
C PRO A 101 8.01 -3.58 23.15
N GLU A 102 7.89 -2.27 22.86
CA GLU A 102 7.42 -1.26 23.82
C GLU A 102 5.89 -1.08 23.79
N GLY A 103 5.16 -1.84 22.98
CA GLY A 103 3.71 -1.76 22.81
C GLY A 103 3.29 -1.39 21.40
N GLU A 104 1.97 -1.31 21.18
CA GLU A 104 1.40 -0.91 19.92
C GLU A 104 1.53 0.60 19.70
N LYS A 105 1.99 0.99 18.52
CA LYS A 105 2.18 2.38 18.09
C LYS A 105 1.47 2.65 16.79
N ALA A 106 0.93 3.86 16.63
CA ALA A 106 0.26 4.32 15.42
C ALA A 106 1.16 5.26 14.59
N PHE A 107 1.15 5.10 13.27
CA PHE A 107 1.97 5.89 12.35
C PHE A 107 1.19 6.32 11.12
N PHE A 108 1.33 7.58 10.72
CA PHE A 108 0.66 8.16 9.55
C PHE A 108 1.60 8.40 8.36
N GLU A 109 2.92 8.23 8.54
CA GLU A 109 3.93 8.41 7.50
C GLU A 109 5.00 7.32 7.58
N GLY A 110 5.74 7.13 6.49
CA GLY A 110 6.90 6.25 6.43
C GLY A 110 6.88 5.30 5.23
N SER A 111 7.96 4.54 5.09
CA SER A 111 8.08 3.47 4.11
C SER A 111 8.03 2.13 4.83
N LEU A 112 7.02 1.33 4.52
CA LEU A 112 6.81 0.00 5.10
C LEU A 112 7.42 -1.07 4.19
N ALA A 113 8.12 -2.03 4.77
CA ALA A 113 8.66 -3.19 4.07
C ALA A 113 8.42 -4.47 4.88
N ALA A 114 8.21 -5.59 4.19
CA ALA A 114 8.23 -6.89 4.84
C ALA A 114 9.62 -7.13 5.43
N ARG A 115 9.65 -7.62 6.64
CA ARG A 115 10.89 -8.11 7.24
C ARG A 115 11.12 -9.53 6.73
N THR A 116 12.07 -9.71 5.83
CA THR A 116 12.52 -11.05 5.42
C THR A 116 12.97 -11.79 6.68
N LYS A 117 12.35 -12.94 6.96
CA LYS A 117 12.93 -13.88 7.94
C LYS A 117 14.30 -14.24 7.40
N THR A 118 15.35 -13.70 8.03
CA THR A 118 16.69 -14.19 7.82
C THR A 118 16.64 -15.64 8.30
N GLY A 119 16.61 -16.57 7.33
CA GLY A 119 16.60 -17.99 7.62
C GLY A 119 17.83 -18.33 8.46
N ASN A 120 17.57 -18.95 9.54
CA ASN A 120 18.61 -19.65 10.30
C ASN A 120 18.76 -21.04 9.69
#